data_b1ca674159198ba31ebf6f0d0bc6f301
#
_entry.id   b1ca674159198ba31ebf6f0d0bc6f301
#
_cell.length_a   1.000
_cell.length_b   1.000
_cell.length_c   1.000
_cell.angle_alpha   90.00
_cell.angle_beta   90.00
_cell.angle_gamma   90.00
#
_symmetry.space_group_name_H-M   'P 1'
#
loop_
_entity.id
_entity.type
_entity.pdbx_description
1 polymer ?
#
loop_
_entity_poly.entity_id
_entity_poly.type
_entity_poly.pdbx_seq_one_letter_code
_entity_poly.pdbx_strand_id
1 'polypeptide(L)'
;MHKPNITMACVVHCKGKFLFVEEMEYGKRTLNQPAGHLEKDETVLAGAARELLEETGIRAEMQKLVKIYQWHAPQSQTDYIRFLFAVEL
;
A
#
# COMPACT_ATOMS: atom_id res chain seq x y z
N MET A 1 14.20 13.37 -16.81
CA MET A 1 13.21 12.30 -17.00
C MET A 1 12.27 12.28 -15.80
N HIS A 2 10.99 12.30 -16.07
CA HIS A 2 9.98 12.26 -15.02
C HIS A 2 9.83 10.83 -14.45
N LYS A 3 9.94 10.68 -13.13
CA LYS A 3 9.82 9.38 -12.47
C LYS A 3 8.84 9.46 -11.31
N PRO A 4 7.61 9.00 -11.49
CA PRO A 4 6.67 8.96 -10.38
C PRO A 4 7.08 7.91 -9.34
N ASN A 5 6.70 8.14 -8.11
CA ASN A 5 6.86 7.15 -7.05
C ASN A 5 5.71 6.14 -7.11
N ILE A 6 6.08 4.88 -7.13
CA ILE A 6 5.10 3.79 -7.15
C ILE A 6 4.90 3.30 -5.72
N THR A 7 3.66 3.29 -5.28
CA THR A 7 3.30 2.72 -3.99
C THR A 7 2.24 1.64 -4.16
N MET A 8 2.15 0.75 -3.19
CA MET A 8 1.14 -0.29 -3.16
C MET A 8 0.44 -0.25 -1.80
N ALA A 9 -0.85 -0.49 -1.80
CA ALA A 9 -1.64 -0.60 -0.58
C ALA A 9 -2.54 -1.82 -0.69
N CYS A 10 -2.94 -2.35 0.46
CA CYS A 10 -3.73 -3.56 0.52
C CYS A 10 -4.93 -3.37 1.44
N VAL A 11 -6.13 -3.67 0.92
CA VAL A 11 -7.34 -3.79 1.73
C VAL A 11 -7.43 -5.24 2.16
N VAL A 12 -7.27 -5.50 3.44
CA VAL A 12 -7.35 -6.86 3.99
C VAL A 12 -8.69 -7.01 4.68
N HIS A 13 -9.47 -7.98 4.24
CA HIS A 13 -10.82 -8.22 4.73
C HIS A 13 -10.95 -9.63 5.27
N CYS A 14 -11.52 -9.75 6.45
CA CYS A 14 -11.77 -11.06 7.07
C CYS A 14 -13.06 -11.00 7.88
N LYS A 15 -14.04 -11.81 7.50
CA LYS A 15 -15.30 -11.96 8.24
C LYS A 15 -15.98 -10.62 8.57
N GLY A 16 -16.08 -9.74 7.59
CA GLY A 16 -16.73 -8.44 7.75
C GLY A 16 -15.88 -7.38 8.43
N LYS A 17 -14.60 -7.67 8.67
CA LYS A 17 -13.67 -6.73 9.31
C LYS A 17 -12.53 -6.39 8.39
N PHE A 18 -12.01 -5.16 8.53
CA PHE A 18 -10.87 -4.67 7.77
C PHE A 18 -9.66 -4.50 8.68
N LEU A 19 -8.49 -4.81 8.15
CA LEU A 19 -7.22 -4.64 8.87
C LEU A 19 -6.65 -3.26 8.60
N PHE A 20 -6.25 -2.58 9.66
CA PHE A 20 -5.51 -1.31 9.56
C PHE A 20 -4.24 -1.41 10.40
N VAL A 21 -3.20 -0.68 9.99
CA VAL A 21 -1.99 -0.52 10.77
C VAL A 21 -2.00 0.86 11.40
N GLU A 22 -1.49 0.95 12.62
CA GLU A 22 -1.41 2.20 13.34
C GLU A 22 -0.04 2.82 13.09
N GLU A 23 -0.02 4.06 12.65
CA GLU A 23 1.20 4.78 12.35
C GLU A 23 1.19 6.14 13.03
N MET A 24 2.39 6.66 13.30
CA MET A 24 2.54 8.02 13.81
C MET A 24 2.87 8.94 12.64
N GLU A 25 1.96 9.86 12.34
CA GLU A 25 2.16 10.86 11.31
C GLU A 25 1.98 12.25 11.91
N TYR A 26 2.98 13.11 11.74
CA TYR A 26 2.96 14.48 12.26
C TYR A 26 2.59 14.54 13.75
N GLY A 27 3.09 13.58 14.53
CA GLY A 27 2.83 13.50 15.96
C GLY A 27 1.45 12.97 16.34
N LYS A 28 0.67 12.48 15.38
CA LYS A 28 -0.67 11.93 15.61
C LYS A 28 -0.73 10.46 15.22
N ARG A 29 -1.54 9.70 15.95
CA ARG A 29 -1.84 8.31 15.57
C ARG A 29 -2.80 8.31 14.40
N THR A 30 -2.46 7.54 13.39
CA THR A 30 -3.25 7.41 12.17
C THR A 30 -3.46 5.93 11.87
N LEU A 31 -4.66 5.56 11.47
CA LEU A 31 -4.96 4.21 11.01
C LEU A 31 -4.89 4.20 9.49
N ASN A 32 -4.00 3.37 8.95
CA ASN A 32 -3.82 3.25 7.51
C ASN A 32 -3.92 1.79 7.08
N GLN A 33 -4.23 1.59 5.81
CA GLN A 33 -4.10 0.28 5.20
C GLN A 33 -2.61 -0.07 5.11
N PRO A 34 -2.23 -1.36 5.18
CA PRO A 34 -0.86 -1.75 4.90
C PRO A 34 -0.42 -1.23 3.53
N ALA A 35 0.69 -0.50 3.49
CA ALA A 35 1.14 0.15 2.27
C ALA A 35 2.63 0.44 2.31
N GLY A 36 3.24 0.62 1.15
CA GLY A 36 4.64 0.97 1.05
C GLY A 36 5.08 1.24 -0.38
N HIS A 37 6.37 1.43 -0.54
CA HIS A 37 6.98 1.78 -1.82
C HIS A 37 7.51 0.55 -2.55
N LEU A 38 7.43 0.61 -3.88
CA LEU A 38 8.02 -0.40 -4.73
C LEU A 38 9.55 -0.35 -4.61
N GLU A 39 10.16 -1.51 -4.43
CA GLU A 39 11.61 -1.65 -4.39
C GLU A 39 12.15 -2.02 -5.77
N LYS A 40 13.45 -1.80 -5.95
CA LYS A 40 14.12 -2.11 -7.20
C LYS A 40 13.97 -3.59 -7.55
N ASP A 41 13.70 -3.87 -8.82
CA ASP A 41 13.58 -5.21 -9.37
C ASP A 41 12.44 -6.05 -8.79
N GLU A 42 11.46 -5.37 -8.18
CA GLU A 42 10.30 -5.99 -7.58
C GLU A 42 9.06 -5.72 -8.44
N THR A 43 8.20 -6.72 -8.60
CA THR A 43 6.90 -6.48 -9.24
C THR A 43 5.96 -5.81 -8.23
N VAL A 44 4.93 -5.13 -8.75
CA VAL A 44 3.93 -4.48 -7.91
C VAL A 44 3.22 -5.52 -7.03
N LEU A 45 2.90 -6.68 -7.56
CA LEU A 45 2.25 -7.75 -6.81
C LEU A 45 3.14 -8.28 -5.68
N ALA A 46 4.42 -8.53 -5.99
CA ALA A 46 5.37 -9.00 -4.99
C ALA A 46 5.62 -7.94 -3.91
N GLY A 47 5.70 -6.67 -4.32
CA GLY A 47 5.88 -5.56 -3.38
C GLY A 47 4.71 -5.42 -2.42
N ALA A 48 3.48 -5.54 -2.91
CA ALA A 48 2.30 -5.47 -2.07
C ALA A 48 2.28 -6.61 -1.04
N ALA A 49 2.61 -7.83 -1.47
CA ALA A 49 2.67 -8.98 -0.57
C ALA A 49 3.78 -8.81 0.48
N ARG A 50 4.93 -8.28 0.08
CA ARG A 50 6.05 -8.00 0.97
C ARG A 50 5.67 -6.99 2.04
N GLU A 51 5.05 -5.86 1.64
CA GLU A 51 4.62 -4.83 2.58
C GLU A 51 3.59 -5.37 3.58
N LEU A 52 2.64 -6.17 3.11
CA LEU A 52 1.67 -6.80 3.99
C LEU A 52 2.34 -7.67 5.03
N LEU A 53 3.30 -8.50 4.61
CA LEU A 53 4.04 -9.37 5.51
C LEU A 53 4.87 -8.58 6.53
N GLU A 54 5.58 -7.55 6.07
CA GLU A 54 6.43 -6.73 6.95
C GLU A 54 5.61 -5.99 8.00
N GLU A 55 4.46 -5.45 7.62
CA GLU A 55 3.67 -4.62 8.52
C GLU A 55 2.73 -5.41 9.43
N THR A 56 2.28 -6.57 8.99
CA THR A 56 1.24 -7.32 9.71
C THR A 56 1.61 -8.75 10.07
N GLY A 57 2.64 -9.31 9.45
CA GLY A 57 2.98 -10.74 9.59
C GLY A 57 2.12 -11.66 8.75
N ILE A 58 1.19 -11.13 7.95
CA ILE A 58 0.30 -11.94 7.13
C ILE A 58 0.95 -12.28 5.80
N ARG A 59 0.99 -13.57 5.46
CA ARG A 59 1.42 -14.05 4.17
C ARG A 59 0.20 -14.28 3.31
N ALA A 60 0.10 -13.52 2.22
CA ALA A 60 -0.99 -13.67 1.27
C ALA A 60 -0.57 -13.16 -0.09
N GLU A 61 -1.14 -13.75 -1.13
CA GLU A 61 -0.99 -13.23 -2.48
C GLU A 61 -2.09 -12.22 -2.75
N MET A 62 -1.79 -11.21 -3.56
CA MET A 62 -2.78 -10.22 -3.94
C MET A 62 -3.83 -10.89 -4.83
N GLN A 63 -5.09 -10.71 -4.50
CA GLN A 63 -6.19 -11.39 -5.17
C GLN A 63 -6.89 -10.53 -6.21
N LYS A 64 -7.01 -9.24 -5.94
CA LYS A 64 -7.77 -8.35 -6.80
C LYS A 64 -7.16 -6.96 -6.81
N LEU A 65 -7.03 -6.39 -8.00
CA LEU A 65 -6.71 -4.97 -8.13
C LEU A 65 -8.01 -4.18 -8.02
N VAL A 66 -8.11 -3.33 -7.02
CA VAL A 66 -9.30 -2.54 -6.75
C VAL A 66 -9.29 -1.23 -7.53
N LYS A 67 -8.16 -0.51 -7.46
CA LYS A 67 -8.05 0.80 -8.08
C LYS A 67 -6.59 1.21 -8.25
N ILE A 68 -6.36 2.07 -9.24
CA ILE A 68 -5.08 2.74 -9.41
C ILE A 68 -5.33 4.23 -9.21
N TYR A 69 -4.56 4.83 -8.31
CA TYR A 69 -4.63 6.26 -8.00
C TYR A 69 -3.43 6.96 -8.59
N GLN A 70 -3.64 8.19 -9.02
CA GLN A 70 -2.54 9.06 -9.45
C GLN A 70 -2.78 10.46 -8.88
N TRP A 71 -1.77 11.00 -8.22
CA TRP A 71 -1.88 12.36 -7.70
C TRP A 71 -0.51 13.02 -7.63
N HIS A 72 -0.55 14.37 -7.56
CA HIS A 72 0.64 15.18 -7.40
C HIS A 72 0.65 15.78 -5.99
N ALA A 73 1.76 15.56 -5.26
CA ALA A 73 1.96 16.16 -3.95
C ALA A 73 2.69 17.49 -4.12
N PRO A 74 2.03 18.65 -3.97
CA PRO A 74 2.66 19.93 -4.27
C PRO A 74 3.77 20.31 -3.30
N GLN A 75 3.71 19.84 -2.06
CA GLN A 75 4.72 20.15 -1.04
C GLN A 75 6.08 19.53 -1.37
N SER A 76 6.09 18.33 -1.91
CA SER A 76 7.32 17.61 -2.28
C SER A 76 7.59 17.63 -3.78
N GLN A 77 6.68 18.19 -4.58
CA GLN A 77 6.76 18.16 -6.04
C GLN A 77 6.90 16.75 -6.59
N THR A 78 6.21 15.82 -5.94
CA THR A 78 6.31 14.40 -6.27
C THR A 78 4.99 13.89 -6.83
N ASP A 79 5.07 13.16 -7.92
CA ASP A 79 3.92 12.44 -8.47
C ASP A 79 3.91 11.02 -7.94
N TYR A 80 2.73 10.56 -7.56
CA TYR A 80 2.53 9.22 -7.02
C TYR A 80 1.56 8.44 -7.88
N ILE A 81 1.85 7.16 -8.04
CA ILE A 81 0.92 6.18 -8.59
C ILE A 81 0.77 5.10 -7.54
N ARG A 82 -0.46 4.85 -7.08
CA ARG A 82 -0.74 3.84 -6.07
C ARG A 82 -1.62 2.75 -6.64
N PHE A 83 -1.18 1.51 -6.45
CA PHE A 83 -1.97 0.32 -6.76
C PHE A 83 -2.61 -0.17 -5.46
N LEU A 84 -3.94 -0.23 -5.47
CA LEU A 84 -4.70 -0.73 -4.31
C LEU A 84 -5.22 -2.12 -4.61
N PHE A 85 -4.76 -3.09 -3.83
CA PHE A 85 -5.17 -4.48 -3.95
C PHE A 85 -6.10 -4.88 -2.81
N ALA A 86 -6.86 -5.93 -3.01
CA ALA A 86 -7.70 -6.52 -1.98
C ALA A 86 -7.29 -7.96 -1.73
N VAL A 87 -7.30 -8.34 -0.47
CA VAL A 87 -7.04 -9.70 -0.01
C VAL A 87 -8.14 -10.08 0.97
N GLU A 88 -8.79 -11.20 0.73
CA GLU A 88 -9.78 -11.77 1.64
C GLU A 88 -9.16 -12.98 2.36
N LEU A 89 -9.26 -12.97 3.67
CA LEU A 89 -8.76 -14.04 4.51
C LEU A 89 -9.89 -14.92 5.05
#